data_a4efa618d47ca8d9a83daa58069a769c
#
_entry.id   a4efa618d47ca8d9a83daa58069a769c
#
_cell.length_a   1.000
_cell.length_b   1.000
_cell.length_c   1.000
_cell.angle_alpha   90.00
_cell.angle_beta   90.00
_cell.angle_gamma   90.00
#
_symmetry.space_group_name_H-M   'P 1'
#
loop_
_entity.id
_entity.type
_entity.pdbx_description
1 polymer ?
#
loop_
_entity_poly.entity_id
_entity_poly.type
_entity_poly.pdbx_seq_one_letter_code
_entity_poly.pdbx_strand_id
1 'polypeptide(L)'
;EELFQYNTKVSIPFVVSNKNYGILLDSYSLCRFGNPNDYQQLHRLFKLTDKDGVEGALTGTYTSPEAETLVRREDSLYFENLKSAKNLPQFPMARATVVYEGTIEPMASGEYKFCHYYSGYQRVFIDGKDVYTEDVAGTGSNDQTIWRTAWNPNARKFSANLEAGKKYSFRLEWTPDGGEAYCGLRAYAPVDTAEQQKLSLWSEMTQQLDYYFMAGDNADEVIK
;
A
#
# COMPACT_ATOMS: atom_id res chain seq x y z
N GLU A 1 7.22 11.51 -6.20
CA GLU A 1 8.49 10.78 -6.35
C GLU A 1 8.96 10.37 -4.96
N GLU A 2 9.24 9.08 -4.76
CA GLU A 2 9.73 8.57 -3.49
C GLU A 2 11.26 8.44 -3.59
N LEU A 3 11.97 9.11 -2.71
CA LEU A 3 13.43 9.07 -2.62
C LEU A 3 13.84 8.31 -1.36
N PHE A 4 14.61 7.25 -1.54
CA PHE A 4 15.14 6.46 -0.43
C PHE A 4 16.67 6.54 -0.39
N GLN A 5 17.20 6.69 0.79
CA GLN A 5 18.63 6.49 1.02
C GLN A 5 18.91 4.98 1.16
N TYR A 6 19.61 4.40 0.19
CA TYR A 6 19.93 2.98 0.17
C TYR A 6 21.39 2.77 -0.23
N ASN A 7 22.20 2.29 0.71
CA ASN A 7 23.63 1.94 0.60
C ASN A 7 24.54 2.97 -0.10
N THR A 8 24.31 3.27 -1.37
CA THR A 8 25.15 4.19 -2.18
C THR A 8 24.40 5.40 -2.70
N LYS A 9 23.11 5.54 -2.37
CA LYS A 9 22.30 6.70 -2.75
C LYS A 9 22.11 7.59 -1.55
N VAL A 10 22.46 8.86 -1.69
CA VAL A 10 22.18 9.89 -0.70
C VAL A 10 20.98 10.67 -1.16
N SER A 11 19.95 10.74 -0.33
CA SER A 11 18.80 11.60 -0.57
C SER A 11 18.93 12.85 0.29
N ILE A 12 19.00 14.00 -0.36
CA ILE A 12 19.00 15.30 0.31
C ILE A 12 17.56 15.82 0.28
N PRO A 13 16.95 16.13 1.43
CA PRO A 13 15.57 16.60 1.48
C PRO A 13 15.47 18.09 1.09
N PHE A 14 15.90 18.38 -0.14
CA PHE A 14 15.96 19.71 -0.72
C PHE A 14 15.11 19.79 -1.98
N VAL A 15 14.17 20.72 -2.00
CA VAL A 15 13.29 20.99 -3.13
C VAL A 15 13.57 22.38 -3.67
N VAL A 16 13.77 22.49 -4.98
CA VAL A 16 13.90 23.79 -5.70
C VAL A 16 12.67 23.98 -6.58
N SER A 17 12.06 25.15 -6.45
CA SER A 17 10.91 25.56 -7.25
C SER A 17 11.37 26.39 -8.47
N ASN A 18 10.64 26.25 -9.58
CA ASN A 18 10.79 27.14 -10.74
C ASN A 18 10.36 28.61 -10.45
N LYS A 19 9.93 28.90 -9.24
CA LYS A 19 9.63 30.25 -8.72
C LYS A 19 10.81 30.84 -7.94
N ASN A 20 12.02 30.32 -8.16
CA ASN A 20 13.28 30.79 -7.59
C ASN A 20 13.31 30.76 -6.05
N TYR A 21 12.76 29.71 -5.46
CA TYR A 21 12.95 29.41 -4.03
C TYR A 21 13.30 27.95 -3.83
N GLY A 22 13.95 27.67 -2.72
CA GLY A 22 14.25 26.32 -2.27
C GLY A 22 13.83 26.13 -0.82
N ILE A 23 13.55 24.89 -0.47
CA ILE A 23 13.25 24.46 0.90
C ILE A 23 14.11 23.25 1.22
N LEU A 24 14.93 23.36 2.24
CA LEU A 24 15.69 22.26 2.84
C LEU A 24 15.02 21.88 4.16
N LEU A 25 14.61 20.62 4.30
CA LEU A 25 14.16 20.10 5.58
C LEU A 25 15.36 19.63 6.40
N ASP A 26 15.54 20.22 7.58
CA ASP A 26 16.54 19.82 8.56
C ASP A 26 15.87 18.94 9.63
N SER A 27 15.73 17.67 9.29
CA SER A 27 15.06 16.72 10.18
C SER A 27 15.72 15.34 10.13
N TYR A 28 15.89 14.75 11.31
CA TYR A 28 16.37 13.38 11.47
C TYR A 28 15.26 12.32 11.30
N SER A 29 14.04 12.73 10.95
CA SER A 29 12.92 11.83 10.76
C SER A 29 12.62 11.60 9.28
N LEU A 30 11.74 10.63 8.99
CA LEU A 30 11.21 10.43 7.65
C LEU A 30 10.42 11.66 7.21
N CYS A 31 10.88 12.30 6.13
CA CYS A 31 10.25 13.48 5.55
C CYS A 31 9.64 13.14 4.20
N ARG A 32 8.49 13.74 3.91
CA ARG A 32 7.81 13.60 2.62
C ARG A 32 7.48 14.97 2.04
N PHE A 33 7.66 15.11 0.73
CA PHE A 33 7.26 16.26 -0.05
C PHE A 33 6.08 15.89 -0.94
N GLY A 34 5.13 16.78 -1.08
CA GLY A 34 3.93 16.60 -1.89
C GLY A 34 2.75 16.14 -1.06
N ASN A 35 1.78 15.45 -1.70
CA ASN A 35 0.59 15.00 -1.01
C ASN A 35 0.96 13.92 0.05
N PRO A 36 0.71 14.17 1.35
CA PRO A 36 1.03 13.25 2.42
C PRO A 36 0.11 12.01 2.49
N ASN A 37 -0.90 11.94 1.62
CA ASN A 37 -1.78 10.78 1.58
C ASN A 37 -0.98 9.54 1.19
N ASP A 38 -0.88 8.63 2.11
CA ASP A 38 -0.23 7.35 1.93
C ASP A 38 -1.23 6.28 1.49
N TYR A 39 -0.72 5.16 0.98
CA TYR A 39 -1.53 3.96 0.80
C TYR A 39 -2.13 3.52 2.14
N GLN A 40 -3.44 3.40 2.19
CA GLN A 40 -4.19 3.09 3.39
C GLN A 40 -4.81 1.69 3.32
N GLN A 41 -5.08 1.12 4.48
CA GLN A 41 -5.86 -0.12 4.57
C GLN A 41 -7.27 0.09 3.96
N LEU A 42 -7.82 -0.95 3.34
CA LEU A 42 -9.08 -0.86 2.59
C LEU A 42 -10.24 -0.32 3.44
N HIS A 43 -10.36 -0.73 4.70
CA HIS A 43 -11.44 -0.29 5.60
C HIS A 43 -11.46 1.23 5.87
N ARG A 44 -10.37 1.95 5.56
CA ARG A 44 -10.31 3.41 5.69
C ARG A 44 -10.86 4.17 4.48
N LEU A 45 -10.96 3.50 3.35
CA LEU A 45 -11.37 4.09 2.08
C LEU A 45 -12.66 3.49 1.53
N PHE A 46 -13.03 2.32 2.05
CA PHE A 46 -14.18 1.55 1.61
C PHE A 46 -14.99 1.09 2.82
N LYS A 47 -16.31 1.06 2.67
CA LYS A 47 -17.13 0.23 3.54
C LYS A 47 -17.00 -1.21 3.07
N LEU A 48 -16.54 -2.06 3.95
CA LEU A 48 -16.34 -3.49 3.68
C LEU A 48 -17.57 -4.25 4.14
N THR A 49 -17.96 -5.27 3.38
CA THR A 49 -19.02 -6.21 3.76
C THR A 49 -18.53 -7.62 3.44
N ASP A 50 -18.66 -8.54 4.38
CA ASP A 50 -18.25 -9.92 4.19
C ASP A 50 -19.21 -10.69 3.26
N LYS A 51 -18.89 -11.94 2.94
CA LYS A 51 -19.73 -12.77 2.07
C LYS A 51 -21.13 -13.05 2.62
N ASP A 52 -21.32 -12.94 3.95
CA ASP A 52 -22.57 -13.18 4.62
C ASP A 52 -23.40 -11.88 4.80
N GLY A 53 -22.90 -10.76 4.28
CA GLY A 53 -23.57 -9.46 4.29
C GLY A 53 -23.33 -8.65 5.57
N VAL A 54 -22.37 -9.01 6.41
CA VAL A 54 -22.04 -8.31 7.65
C VAL A 54 -20.98 -7.26 7.38
N GLU A 55 -21.28 -6.01 7.74
CA GLU A 55 -20.37 -4.88 7.52
C GLU A 55 -19.12 -4.91 8.42
N GLY A 56 -18.04 -4.22 7.98
CA GLY A 56 -16.83 -3.94 8.74
C GLY A 56 -15.64 -4.81 8.38
N ALA A 57 -15.81 -5.86 7.57
CA ALA A 57 -14.71 -6.74 7.17
C ALA A 57 -15.01 -7.45 5.85
N LEU A 58 -14.01 -8.09 5.27
CA LEU A 58 -14.13 -9.12 4.24
C LEU A 58 -14.05 -10.51 4.89
N THR A 59 -14.45 -11.55 4.16
CA THR A 59 -14.23 -12.94 4.58
C THR A 59 -12.88 -13.42 4.06
N GLY A 60 -12.01 -13.87 4.94
CA GLY A 60 -10.78 -14.58 4.62
C GLY A 60 -10.99 -16.10 4.79
N THR A 61 -10.83 -16.86 3.73
CA THR A 61 -10.89 -18.32 3.73
C THR A 61 -9.50 -18.88 3.46
N TYR A 62 -8.97 -19.62 4.43
CA TYR A 62 -7.65 -20.25 4.38
C TYR A 62 -7.84 -21.76 4.22
N THR A 63 -7.34 -22.31 3.15
CA THR A 63 -7.45 -23.74 2.82
C THR A 63 -6.05 -24.34 2.68
N SER A 64 -5.81 -25.47 3.31
CA SER A 64 -4.58 -26.24 3.19
C SER A 64 -4.90 -27.73 3.19
N PRO A 65 -4.17 -28.57 2.43
CA PRO A 65 -4.33 -30.02 2.49
C PRO A 65 -3.94 -30.63 3.84
N GLU A 66 -3.27 -29.86 4.70
CA GLU A 66 -2.72 -30.32 5.99
C GLU A 66 -3.57 -29.87 7.19
N ALA A 67 -4.62 -29.09 6.98
CA ALA A 67 -5.47 -28.57 8.06
C ALA A 67 -6.91 -28.38 7.60
N GLU A 68 -7.82 -28.31 8.57
CA GLU A 68 -9.19 -27.91 8.30
C GLU A 68 -9.24 -26.47 7.77
N THR A 69 -10.23 -26.21 6.90
CA THR A 69 -10.45 -24.85 6.35
C THR A 69 -10.76 -23.88 7.48
N LEU A 70 -9.99 -22.80 7.54
CA LEU A 70 -10.20 -21.72 8.49
C LEU A 70 -10.88 -20.55 7.81
N VAL A 71 -11.98 -20.07 8.38
CA VAL A 71 -12.72 -18.89 7.91
C VAL A 71 -12.65 -17.80 8.97
N ARG A 72 -12.27 -16.58 8.55
CA ARG A 72 -12.14 -15.43 9.43
C ARG A 72 -12.75 -14.19 8.80
N ARG A 73 -13.12 -13.24 9.64
CA ARG A 73 -13.43 -11.86 9.22
C ARG A 73 -12.14 -11.04 9.26
N GLU A 74 -11.81 -10.39 8.14
CA GLU A 74 -10.59 -9.61 7.97
C GLU A 74 -10.94 -8.15 7.65
N ASP A 75 -10.66 -7.27 8.59
CA ASP A 75 -10.84 -5.81 8.43
C ASP A 75 -9.71 -5.16 7.62
N SER A 76 -8.60 -5.86 7.50
CA SER A 76 -7.40 -5.41 6.79
C SER A 76 -6.75 -6.59 6.08
N LEU A 77 -6.39 -6.39 4.81
CA LEU A 77 -5.62 -7.38 4.05
C LEU A 77 -4.14 -7.19 4.35
N TYR A 78 -3.68 -7.84 5.40
CA TYR A 78 -2.32 -7.73 5.89
C TYR A 78 -1.92 -9.02 6.61
N PHE A 79 -1.27 -9.90 5.88
CA PHE A 79 -0.69 -11.12 6.40
C PHE A 79 0.84 -11.00 6.38
N GLU A 80 1.44 -11.11 7.53
CA GLU A 80 2.89 -11.14 7.70
C GLU A 80 3.34 -12.49 8.23
N ASN A 81 4.34 -13.08 7.62
CA ASN A 81 4.95 -14.31 8.10
C ASN A 81 5.65 -14.16 9.45
N LEU A 82 6.02 -12.98 9.81
CA LEU A 82 6.83 -12.72 10.98
C LEU A 82 5.99 -12.44 12.22
N LYS A 83 5.84 -13.42 13.07
CA LYS A 83 5.59 -13.27 14.52
C LYS A 83 4.57 -12.19 14.95
N SER A 84 3.76 -11.69 14.02
CA SER A 84 2.68 -10.77 14.36
C SER A 84 1.55 -11.53 15.03
N ALA A 85 0.84 -10.90 15.96
CA ALA A 85 -0.33 -11.48 16.61
C ALA A 85 -1.48 -11.82 15.64
N LYS A 86 -1.44 -11.30 14.42
CA LYS A 86 -2.38 -11.62 13.34
C LYS A 86 -2.00 -12.87 12.55
N ASN A 87 -0.77 -13.35 12.66
CA ASN A 87 -0.34 -14.56 11.98
C ASN A 87 -1.08 -15.76 12.56
N LEU A 88 -1.25 -16.75 11.73
CA LEU A 88 -1.81 -18.05 12.08
C LEU A 88 -0.66 -19.04 12.34
N PRO A 89 0.05 -18.96 13.48
CA PRO A 89 1.32 -19.67 13.66
C PRO A 89 1.19 -21.20 13.60
N GLN A 90 -0.03 -21.69 13.71
CA GLN A 90 -0.34 -23.12 13.63
C GLN A 90 -0.98 -23.52 12.31
N PHE A 91 -1.26 -22.57 11.40
CA PHE A 91 -1.85 -22.90 10.11
C PHE A 91 -0.74 -23.14 9.07
N PRO A 92 -0.79 -24.28 8.33
CA PRO A 92 0.24 -24.67 7.39
C PRO A 92 0.16 -23.84 6.09
N MET A 93 0.81 -22.69 6.07
CA MET A 93 0.77 -21.75 4.96
C MET A 93 1.54 -22.20 3.71
N ALA A 94 2.49 -23.11 3.83
CA ALA A 94 3.39 -23.50 2.71
C ALA A 94 2.64 -24.05 1.48
N ARG A 95 1.48 -24.67 1.68
CA ARG A 95 0.62 -25.20 0.62
C ARG A 95 -0.81 -24.66 0.72
N ALA A 96 -0.94 -23.50 1.31
CA ALA A 96 -2.24 -22.87 1.48
C ALA A 96 -2.69 -22.14 0.23
N THR A 97 -4.00 -22.03 0.10
CA THR A 97 -4.67 -21.05 -0.76
C THR A 97 -5.52 -20.17 0.14
N VAL A 98 -5.42 -18.87 -0.05
CA VAL A 98 -6.17 -17.89 0.71
C VAL A 98 -7.06 -17.09 -0.23
N VAL A 99 -8.32 -16.96 0.12
CA VAL A 99 -9.28 -16.15 -0.61
C VAL A 99 -9.85 -15.11 0.32
N TYR A 100 -9.68 -13.83 -0.03
CA TYR A 100 -10.41 -12.73 0.60
C TYR A 100 -11.56 -12.33 -0.30
N GLU A 101 -12.79 -12.36 0.20
CA GLU A 101 -13.97 -12.06 -0.59
C GLU A 101 -15.05 -11.30 0.19
N GLY A 102 -15.86 -10.56 -0.56
CA GLY A 102 -16.96 -9.79 -0.04
C GLY A 102 -17.32 -8.63 -0.96
N THR A 103 -17.71 -7.52 -0.37
CA THR A 103 -18.09 -6.31 -1.11
C THR A 103 -17.29 -5.11 -0.60
N ILE A 104 -16.86 -4.27 -1.52
CA ILE A 104 -16.25 -2.97 -1.23
C ILE A 104 -17.17 -1.86 -1.76
N GLU A 105 -17.43 -0.84 -0.96
CA GLU A 105 -18.19 0.36 -1.33
C GLU A 105 -17.28 1.58 -1.14
N PRO A 106 -16.83 2.23 -2.24
CA PRO A 106 -15.93 3.37 -2.16
C PRO A 106 -16.57 4.57 -1.48
N MET A 107 -15.78 5.31 -0.69
CA MET A 107 -16.24 6.55 -0.03
C MET A 107 -16.13 7.76 -0.96
N ALA A 108 -15.35 7.71 -2.03
CA ALA A 108 -15.19 8.75 -3.03
C ALA A 108 -15.22 8.16 -4.44
N SER A 109 -15.65 8.94 -5.43
CA SER A 109 -15.61 8.54 -6.85
C SER A 109 -14.27 8.91 -7.48
N GLY A 110 -13.74 8.05 -8.37
CA GLY A 110 -12.56 8.31 -9.15
C GLY A 110 -11.61 7.13 -9.25
N GLU A 111 -10.37 7.38 -9.69
CA GLU A 111 -9.34 6.38 -9.81
C GLU A 111 -8.71 6.07 -8.46
N TYR A 112 -8.94 4.86 -7.96
CA TYR A 112 -8.22 4.30 -6.84
C TYR A 112 -6.95 3.62 -7.34
N LYS A 113 -5.81 3.92 -6.72
CA LYS A 113 -4.53 3.24 -6.98
C LYS A 113 -4.29 2.23 -5.86
N PHE A 114 -4.08 0.99 -6.24
CA PHE A 114 -3.81 -0.08 -5.31
C PHE A 114 -2.31 -0.41 -5.29
N CYS A 115 -1.81 -0.69 -4.11
CA CYS A 115 -0.45 -1.15 -3.88
C CYS A 115 -0.50 -2.44 -3.08
N HIS A 116 0.10 -3.48 -3.61
CA HIS A 116 0.14 -4.77 -2.95
C HIS A 116 1.53 -5.39 -3.01
N TYR A 117 1.80 -6.25 -2.06
CA TYR A 117 2.98 -7.10 -1.99
C TYR A 117 2.55 -8.48 -1.50
N TYR A 118 3.19 -9.49 -2.00
CA TYR A 118 2.85 -10.87 -1.71
C TYR A 118 4.00 -11.81 -2.09
N SER A 119 4.01 -12.97 -1.47
CA SER A 119 4.80 -14.12 -1.92
C SER A 119 3.94 -15.04 -2.77
N GLY A 120 4.54 -15.71 -3.73
CA GLY A 120 3.83 -16.68 -4.58
C GLY A 120 2.95 -16.01 -5.65
N TYR A 121 1.71 -16.44 -5.76
CA TYR A 121 0.78 -16.08 -6.82
C TYR A 121 -0.39 -15.29 -6.28
N GLN A 122 -0.85 -14.31 -7.04
CA GLN A 122 -2.00 -13.50 -6.66
C GLN A 122 -2.88 -13.11 -7.84
N ARG A 123 -4.19 -13.10 -7.60
CA ARG A 123 -5.21 -12.56 -8.51
C ARG A 123 -6.15 -11.64 -7.76
N VAL A 124 -6.55 -10.54 -8.39
CA VAL A 124 -7.52 -9.60 -7.81
C VAL A 124 -8.64 -9.34 -8.81
N PHE A 125 -9.88 -9.46 -8.33
CA PHE A 125 -11.08 -9.26 -9.11
C PHE A 125 -11.95 -8.18 -8.46
N ILE A 126 -12.47 -7.26 -9.28
CA ILE A 126 -13.49 -6.27 -8.91
C ILE A 126 -14.65 -6.41 -9.89
N ASP A 127 -15.86 -6.63 -9.38
CA ASP A 127 -17.06 -6.96 -10.16
C ASP A 127 -16.83 -8.13 -11.15
N GLY A 128 -16.11 -9.14 -10.70
CA GLY A 128 -15.75 -10.30 -11.51
C GLY A 128 -14.73 -10.03 -12.63
N LYS A 129 -14.31 -8.78 -12.79
CA LYS A 129 -13.28 -8.40 -13.74
C LYS A 129 -11.91 -8.58 -13.10
N ASP A 130 -11.04 -9.32 -13.79
CA ASP A 130 -9.62 -9.43 -13.42
C ASP A 130 -8.94 -8.06 -13.59
N VAL A 131 -8.49 -7.50 -12.48
CA VAL A 131 -7.79 -6.20 -12.44
C VAL A 131 -6.30 -6.37 -12.21
N TYR A 132 -5.90 -7.54 -11.73
CA TYR A 132 -4.50 -7.93 -11.58
C TYR A 132 -4.35 -9.44 -11.49
N THR A 133 -3.46 -9.99 -12.30
CA THR A 133 -3.06 -11.40 -12.26
C THR A 133 -1.55 -11.54 -12.32
N GLU A 134 -0.99 -12.34 -11.43
CA GLU A 134 0.39 -12.83 -11.46
C GLU A 134 0.35 -14.36 -11.49
N ASP A 135 0.67 -14.94 -12.64
CA ASP A 135 0.65 -16.40 -12.85
C ASP A 135 2.01 -17.08 -12.61
N VAL A 136 3.05 -16.29 -12.43
CA VAL A 136 4.37 -16.77 -12.01
C VAL A 136 4.61 -16.37 -10.57
N ALA A 137 5.46 -17.13 -9.87
CA ALA A 137 5.83 -16.76 -8.52
C ALA A 137 6.28 -15.30 -8.49
N GLY A 138 5.59 -14.50 -7.70
CA GLY A 138 5.93 -13.11 -7.46
C GLY A 138 7.38 -13.02 -6.99
N THR A 139 7.84 -11.84 -6.77
CA THR A 139 9.22 -11.58 -6.35
C THR A 139 9.60 -12.42 -5.14
N GLY A 140 10.16 -13.53 -5.39
CA GLY A 140 10.61 -14.63 -4.56
C GLY A 140 10.47 -14.48 -3.05
N SER A 141 9.91 -15.46 -2.43
CA SER A 141 9.75 -15.60 -0.97
C SER A 141 10.99 -15.24 -0.13
N ASN A 142 12.15 -15.18 -0.76
CA ASN A 142 13.42 -14.82 -0.12
C ASN A 142 13.85 -13.37 -0.36
N ASP A 143 13.08 -12.57 -1.10
CA ASP A 143 13.41 -11.16 -1.27
C ASP A 143 12.93 -10.32 -0.07
N GLN A 144 13.77 -10.33 0.95
CA GLN A 144 13.54 -9.51 2.15
C GLN A 144 13.47 -8.00 1.86
N THR A 145 13.93 -7.55 0.69
CA THR A 145 13.81 -6.15 0.30
C THR A 145 12.37 -5.77 0.02
N ILE A 146 11.60 -6.62 -0.64
CA ILE A 146 10.17 -6.38 -0.85
C ILE A 146 9.43 -6.36 0.46
N TRP A 147 9.79 -7.26 1.33
CA TRP A 147 9.19 -7.39 2.63
C TRP A 147 9.42 -6.16 3.52
N ARG A 148 10.65 -5.63 3.54
CA ARG A 148 11.00 -4.42 4.29
C ARG A 148 10.42 -3.15 3.68
N THR A 149 10.11 -3.18 2.42
CA THR A 149 9.76 -2.02 1.60
C THR A 149 8.47 -2.24 0.85
N ALA A 150 7.50 -2.91 1.49
CA ALA A 150 6.20 -3.25 0.91
C ALA A 150 5.50 -2.08 0.19
N TRP A 151 5.81 -0.88 0.58
CA TRP A 151 5.22 0.35 0.04
C TRP A 151 6.15 1.12 -0.87
N ASN A 152 7.30 0.59 -1.16
CA ASN A 152 8.27 1.21 -2.06
C ASN A 152 7.97 0.91 -3.54
N PRO A 153 8.77 1.44 -4.48
CA PRO A 153 8.60 1.24 -5.90
C PRO A 153 8.56 -0.21 -6.39
N ASN A 154 9.05 -1.16 -5.59
CA ASN A 154 9.06 -2.58 -5.95
C ASN A 154 7.73 -3.29 -5.67
N ALA A 155 6.82 -2.68 -4.91
CA ALA A 155 5.48 -3.22 -4.74
C ALA A 155 4.73 -3.23 -6.09
N ARG A 156 3.88 -4.22 -6.28
CA ARG A 156 3.01 -4.29 -7.46
C ARG A 156 1.88 -3.27 -7.34
N LYS A 157 1.49 -2.69 -8.47
CA LYS A 157 0.48 -1.63 -8.50
C LYS A 157 -0.52 -1.88 -9.62
N PHE A 158 -1.78 -1.59 -9.33
CA PHE A 158 -2.86 -1.53 -10.33
C PHE A 158 -3.83 -0.42 -9.96
N SER A 159 -4.75 -0.07 -10.85
CA SER A 159 -5.77 0.94 -10.59
C SER A 159 -7.15 0.50 -11.05
N ALA A 160 -8.18 1.09 -10.44
CA ALA A 160 -9.57 0.91 -10.84
C ALA A 160 -10.35 2.21 -10.64
N ASN A 161 -11.22 2.54 -11.62
CA ASN A 161 -12.17 3.62 -11.48
C ASN A 161 -13.42 3.11 -10.78
N LEU A 162 -13.75 3.72 -9.64
CA LEU A 162 -14.85 3.30 -8.78
C LEU A 162 -15.76 4.50 -8.46
N GLU A 163 -17.04 4.24 -8.22
CA GLU A 163 -18.06 5.24 -7.93
C GLU A 163 -18.45 5.19 -6.44
N ALA A 164 -18.47 6.34 -5.77
CA ALA A 164 -18.86 6.44 -4.37
C ALA A 164 -20.27 5.86 -4.13
N GLY A 165 -20.41 5.09 -3.07
CA GLY A 165 -21.67 4.46 -2.67
C GLY A 165 -22.13 3.28 -3.52
N LYS A 166 -21.43 2.96 -4.62
CA LYS A 166 -21.70 1.76 -5.40
C LYS A 166 -20.99 0.57 -4.79
N LYS A 167 -21.70 -0.54 -4.62
CA LYS A 167 -21.13 -1.80 -4.13
C LYS A 167 -20.50 -2.58 -5.26
N TYR A 168 -19.26 -2.98 -5.08
CA TYR A 168 -18.51 -3.81 -6.01
C TYR A 168 -18.18 -5.14 -5.35
N SER A 169 -18.40 -6.26 -6.02
CA SER A 169 -17.88 -7.53 -5.54
C SER A 169 -16.35 -7.48 -5.55
N PHE A 170 -15.73 -7.95 -4.50
CA PHE A 170 -14.28 -7.99 -4.35
C PHE A 170 -13.83 -9.41 -4.06
N ARG A 171 -12.79 -9.85 -4.76
CA ARG A 171 -12.14 -11.13 -4.51
C ARG A 171 -10.64 -11.01 -4.76
N LEU A 172 -9.85 -11.43 -3.78
CA LEU A 172 -8.41 -11.59 -3.89
C LEU A 172 -8.06 -13.05 -3.60
N GLU A 173 -7.39 -13.68 -4.53
CA GLU A 173 -6.86 -15.05 -4.40
C GLU A 173 -5.35 -14.97 -4.22
N TRP A 174 -4.83 -15.65 -3.21
CA TRP A 174 -3.42 -15.69 -2.91
C TRP A 174 -2.96 -17.12 -2.60
N THR A 175 -1.89 -17.54 -3.25
CA THR A 175 -1.26 -18.85 -3.05
C THR A 175 0.22 -18.63 -2.77
N PRO A 176 0.69 -18.77 -1.51
CA PRO A 176 2.11 -18.76 -1.17
C PRO A 176 2.87 -19.83 -1.95
N ASP A 177 4.16 -19.59 -2.21
CA ASP A 177 5.02 -20.48 -3.00
C ASP A 177 5.82 -21.49 -2.18
N GLY A 178 5.46 -21.66 -0.91
CA GLY A 178 6.13 -22.58 0.01
C GLY A 178 7.27 -21.97 0.81
N GLY A 179 7.64 -20.71 0.54
CA GLY A 179 8.62 -19.96 1.32
C GLY A 179 7.97 -19.14 2.46
N GLU A 180 8.46 -17.94 2.68
CA GLU A 180 7.82 -17.00 3.61
C GLU A 180 6.47 -16.54 3.07
N ALA A 181 5.41 -16.69 3.87
CA ALA A 181 4.07 -16.30 3.47
C ALA A 181 3.79 -14.86 3.91
N TYR A 182 3.57 -13.98 2.96
CA TYR A 182 3.14 -12.59 3.21
C TYR A 182 2.22 -12.11 2.09
N CYS A 183 1.21 -11.34 2.47
CA CYS A 183 0.27 -10.72 1.55
C CYS A 183 -0.28 -9.43 2.17
N GLY A 184 -0.26 -8.35 1.43
CA GLY A 184 -0.82 -7.08 1.85
C GLY A 184 -1.38 -6.30 0.67
N LEU A 185 -2.53 -5.66 0.89
CA LEU A 185 -3.16 -4.78 -0.07
C LEU A 185 -3.56 -3.48 0.60
N ARG A 186 -3.12 -2.38 0.03
CA ARG A 186 -3.52 -1.02 0.40
C ARG A 186 -4.00 -0.27 -0.82
N ALA A 187 -4.75 0.79 -0.59
CA ALA A 187 -5.24 1.65 -1.64
C ALA A 187 -4.93 3.12 -1.35
N TYR A 188 -4.86 3.87 -2.43
CA TYR A 188 -4.75 5.31 -2.43
C TYR A 188 -6.03 5.88 -3.00
N ALA A 189 -6.70 6.76 -2.25
CA ALA A 189 -7.96 7.36 -2.67
C ALA A 189 -7.78 8.30 -3.87
N PRO A 190 -8.82 8.51 -4.69
CA PRO A 190 -8.82 9.57 -5.68
C PRO A 190 -8.49 10.91 -5.02
N VAL A 191 -7.57 11.67 -5.62
CA VAL A 191 -7.13 12.95 -5.09
C VAL A 191 -7.56 14.05 -6.04
N ASP A 192 -8.11 15.12 -5.48
CA ASP A 192 -8.39 16.32 -6.24
C ASP A 192 -7.09 16.87 -6.84
N THR A 193 -7.12 17.17 -8.14
CA THR A 193 -5.98 17.70 -8.89
C THR A 193 -5.45 19.00 -8.27
N ALA A 194 -6.34 19.82 -7.71
CA ALA A 194 -5.96 21.05 -7.02
C ALA A 194 -5.18 20.78 -5.72
N GLU A 195 -5.53 19.72 -4.98
CA GLU A 195 -4.79 19.30 -3.79
C GLU A 195 -3.41 18.69 -4.15
N GLN A 196 -3.31 17.99 -5.28
CA GLN A 196 -2.04 17.43 -5.75
C GLN A 196 -1.01 18.50 -6.10
N GLN A 197 -1.45 19.69 -6.47
CA GLN A 197 -0.57 20.81 -6.83
C GLN A 197 -0.05 21.61 -5.63
N LYS A 198 -0.58 21.35 -4.44
CA LYS A 198 -0.10 22.00 -3.21
C LYS A 198 1.21 21.34 -2.78
N LEU A 199 2.22 22.16 -2.53
CA LEU A 199 3.44 21.69 -1.89
C LEU A 199 3.14 21.43 -0.42
N SER A 200 3.18 20.17 -0.03
CA SER A 200 3.06 19.75 1.36
C SER A 200 4.40 19.23 1.84
N LEU A 201 4.77 19.61 3.05
CA LEU A 201 5.94 19.11 3.75
C LEU A 201 5.45 18.35 4.98
N TRP A 202 5.92 17.14 5.15
CA TRP A 202 5.50 16.29 6.23
C TRP A 202 6.67 15.54 6.85
N SER A 203 6.69 15.44 8.18
CA SER A 203 7.73 14.75 8.93
C SER A 203 7.11 13.85 9.99
N GLU A 204 7.53 12.60 10.05
CA GLU A 204 7.11 11.65 11.09
C GLU A 204 7.95 11.79 12.34
N MET A 205 7.34 11.57 13.51
CA MET A 205 8.04 11.38 14.78
C MET A 205 8.92 12.57 15.20
N THR A 206 8.59 13.77 14.81
CA THR A 206 9.25 14.99 15.30
C THR A 206 8.24 15.92 15.98
N GLN A 207 8.68 16.59 17.05
CA GLN A 207 7.86 17.60 17.73
C GLN A 207 7.97 18.98 17.06
N GLN A 208 8.98 19.17 16.21
CA GLN A 208 9.25 20.42 15.52
C GLN A 208 9.61 20.11 14.07
N LEU A 209 9.19 20.97 13.15
CA LEU A 209 9.58 20.93 11.76
C LEU A 209 10.60 22.05 11.52
N ASP A 210 11.86 21.69 11.42
CA ASP A 210 12.93 22.62 11.10
C ASP A 210 13.17 22.61 9.59
N TYR A 211 13.21 23.79 9.00
CA TYR A 211 13.48 23.96 7.59
C TYR A 211 14.19 25.27 7.29
N TYR A 212 14.96 25.28 6.21
CA TYR A 212 15.54 26.49 5.65
C TYR A 212 14.77 26.86 4.38
N PHE A 213 14.35 28.12 4.32
CA PHE A 213 13.77 28.70 3.13
C PHE A 213 14.80 29.61 2.47
N MET A 214 15.09 29.36 1.22
CA MET A 214 16.03 30.12 0.39
C MET A 214 15.30 30.73 -0.79
N ALA A 215 15.53 32.00 -1.07
CA ALA A 215 14.99 32.68 -2.24
C ALA A 215 16.11 33.42 -2.98
N GLY A 216 16.02 33.44 -4.30
CA GLY A 216 16.97 34.13 -5.16
C GLY A 216 16.30 34.64 -6.43
N ASP A 217 17.07 35.38 -7.26
CA ASP A 217 16.54 35.85 -8.53
C ASP A 217 16.55 34.75 -9.62
N ASN A 218 17.30 33.69 -9.38
CA ASN A 218 17.37 32.51 -10.25
C ASN A 218 17.70 31.24 -9.44
N ALA A 219 17.61 30.07 -10.08
CA ALA A 219 17.86 28.80 -9.43
C ALA A 219 19.30 28.63 -8.93
N ASP A 220 20.28 29.20 -9.60
CA ASP A 220 21.70 29.10 -9.21
C ASP A 220 21.98 29.82 -7.89
N GLU A 221 21.27 30.91 -7.62
CA GLU A 221 21.38 31.63 -6.36
C GLU A 221 20.70 30.88 -5.19
N VAL A 222 19.66 30.12 -5.49
CA VAL A 222 18.95 29.30 -4.50
C VAL A 222 19.79 28.08 -4.09
N ILE A 223 20.65 27.58 -4.99
CA ILE A 223 21.43 26.35 -4.76
C ILE A 223 22.81 26.64 -4.15
N LYS A 224 23.32 27.85 -4.26
CA LYS A 224 24.59 28.27 -3.65
C LYS A 224 24.49 28.52 -2.17
#